data_2d7a8b747b8c30882671f34d213f22b8
#
_entry.id   2d7a8b747b8c30882671f34d213f22b8
#
_cell.length_a   1.000
_cell.length_b   1.000
_cell.length_c   1.000
_cell.angle_alpha   90.00
_cell.angle_beta   90.00
_cell.angle_gamma   90.00
#
_symmetry.space_group_name_H-M   'P 1'
#
loop_
_entity.id
_entity.type
_entity.pdbx_description
1 polymer ?
#
loop_
_entity_poly.entity_id
_entity_poly.type
_entity_poly.pdbx_seq_one_letter_code
_entity_poly.pdbx_strand_id
1 'polypeptide(L)'
;MRIISFTMTLLLMLWLTACSNQEVVDKEPEATPARLLKLKASMPGEGTKSGTLSTRLTFTETEEGTITVQWKTGDKINLCFVSEDGTVVRTVPDVPVANISENGKYADFEIIIPEAITGTFHLYGIYGAPFSEANSSIVVLPAPAGSSSGTALNDTEAVSVMRFAAENLTETSSPQVSFSHIGSIFSVWIYNNTTSPLNVNQIKVSSENHGFQWLKNSSGQALFNLADNQFIAPNVGSDLLFSSSSLSIAPYTTRRLYRWVVPGDAIDSSDTSKKIDFSCYTGSYFVNTVSARTLLAGKYYRLKMVWDGSIFSNIKTPTENNLVAYWPFDGNVEDAVGSNHGTLYGNVTLTTGRKGDVDGAYHLDGSKGDYIRCVTPGITGSAARTISLWAKADALSTSVQALVAYGEDDGSFFYGSRFEISLKTGNLVFDKGGTQISKPSSFVINNRWNHYTIVYKGREAGETVDTLYFYVNGTYLSPLYTSSTHLVNTTTQYPIYFGSLYDNQRYFKGAIDEVRMYDRALSPSEAKGLYYKDWSN
;
A
#
# COMPACT_ATOMS: atom_id res chain seq x y z
N MET A 1 48.59 51.14 20.96
CA MET A 1 50.03 51.59 20.92
C MET A 1 50.57 50.95 19.67
N ARG A 2 50.58 51.70 18.63
CA ARG A 2 51.71 52.14 17.79
C ARG A 2 52.52 50.99 17.20
N ILE A 3 52.41 50.72 15.88
CA ILE A 3 53.27 51.29 14.80
C ILE A 3 54.50 50.36 14.58
N ILE A 4 54.94 49.90 13.43
CA ILE A 4 55.37 50.55 12.17
C ILE A 4 55.60 49.50 11.06
N SER A 5 55.24 49.87 9.86
CA SER A 5 55.64 49.46 8.52
C SER A 5 57.15 49.50 8.29
N PHE A 6 57.71 48.62 7.45
CA PHE A 6 58.87 48.95 6.62
C PHE A 6 58.85 48.20 5.28
N THR A 7 58.69 48.97 4.24
CA THR A 7 59.05 48.70 2.84
C THR A 7 60.55 48.73 2.62
N MET A 8 61.11 47.82 1.84
CA MET A 8 62.40 48.09 1.19
C MET A 8 62.49 47.46 -0.19
N THR A 9 62.42 48.35 -1.16
CA THR A 9 62.78 48.20 -2.58
C THR A 9 64.28 48.14 -2.69
N LEU A 10 64.87 47.22 -3.46
CA LEU A 10 66.20 47.40 -4.02
C LEU A 10 66.28 46.81 -5.42
N LEU A 11 66.58 47.73 -6.33
CA LEU A 11 66.94 47.61 -7.72
C LEU A 11 68.44 47.26 -7.84
N LEU A 12 68.90 46.36 -8.71
CA LEU A 12 70.04 46.60 -9.61
C LEU A 12 70.33 45.39 -10.52
N MET A 13 70.31 45.71 -11.77
CA MET A 13 71.25 45.63 -12.89
C MET A 13 71.59 44.32 -13.57
N LEU A 14 71.27 44.36 -14.83
CA LEU A 14 71.73 43.66 -16.01
C LEU A 14 73.16 43.10 -15.98
N TRP A 15 73.30 41.88 -16.51
CA TRP A 15 74.37 41.51 -17.44
C TRP A 15 73.78 40.59 -18.51
N LEU A 16 73.92 41.08 -19.79
CA LEU A 16 73.63 40.33 -21.00
C LEU A 16 74.81 39.40 -21.30
N THR A 17 74.53 38.11 -21.42
CA THR A 17 75.32 37.22 -22.26
C THR A 17 74.36 36.36 -23.07
N ALA A 18 74.43 36.63 -24.42
CA ALA A 18 73.71 35.83 -25.39
C ALA A 18 74.35 34.42 -25.46
N CYS A 19 73.62 33.39 -25.20
CA CYS A 19 73.84 32.04 -25.72
C CYS A 19 72.56 31.55 -26.33
N SER A 20 72.57 31.28 -27.62
CA SER A 20 71.51 30.62 -28.32
C SER A 20 71.32 29.18 -27.78
N ASN A 21 70.20 28.94 -27.07
CA ASN A 21 69.68 27.60 -26.86
C ASN A 21 68.31 27.56 -27.51
N GLN A 22 68.15 26.61 -28.40
CA GLN A 22 66.83 26.18 -28.88
C GLN A 22 65.94 25.90 -27.67
N GLU A 23 64.87 26.66 -27.54
CA GLU A 23 63.76 26.28 -26.68
C GLU A 23 63.17 24.97 -27.25
N VAL A 24 63.44 23.90 -26.56
CA VAL A 24 62.59 22.72 -26.62
C VAL A 24 61.31 23.16 -25.94
N VAL A 25 60.31 23.54 -26.74
CA VAL A 25 58.94 23.66 -26.28
C VAL A 25 58.52 22.25 -25.92
N ASP A 26 58.59 21.91 -24.64
CA ASP A 26 57.86 20.79 -24.12
C ASP A 26 56.39 21.07 -24.45
N LYS A 27 55.88 20.47 -25.52
CA LYS A 27 54.45 20.37 -25.73
C LYS A 27 53.91 19.66 -24.51
N GLU A 28 53.14 20.35 -23.66
CA GLU A 28 52.23 19.70 -22.76
C GLU A 28 51.51 18.59 -23.54
N PRO A 29 51.46 17.37 -23.05
CA PRO A 29 50.76 16.30 -23.73
C PRO A 29 49.33 16.81 -23.96
N GLU A 30 48.90 16.89 -25.21
CA GLU A 30 47.52 17.21 -25.58
C GLU A 30 46.64 16.23 -24.76
N ALA A 31 45.83 16.79 -23.87
CA ALA A 31 44.92 16.02 -23.07
C ALA A 31 44.03 15.21 -24.03
N THR A 32 44.14 13.91 -24.00
CA THR A 32 43.32 13.01 -24.79
C THR A 32 41.87 13.39 -24.54
N PRO A 33 41.04 13.67 -25.54
CA PRO A 33 39.68 14.10 -25.31
C PRO A 33 38.95 13.03 -24.52
N ALA A 34 38.26 13.47 -23.45
CA ALA A 34 37.53 12.54 -22.57
C ALA A 34 36.50 11.74 -23.39
N ARG A 35 36.58 10.42 -23.29
CA ARG A 35 35.66 9.49 -23.96
C ARG A 35 34.31 9.53 -23.21
N LEU A 36 33.30 10.15 -23.81
CA LEU A 36 32.00 10.40 -23.20
C LEU A 36 30.96 9.36 -23.67
N LEU A 37 30.38 8.65 -22.73
CA LEU A 37 29.23 7.75 -22.94
C LEU A 37 27.96 8.46 -22.53
N LYS A 38 26.95 8.49 -23.39
CA LYS A 38 25.61 8.98 -23.08
C LYS A 38 24.68 7.81 -22.76
N LEU A 39 24.18 7.78 -21.54
CA LEU A 39 23.28 6.73 -21.04
C LEU A 39 21.89 7.34 -20.80
N LYS A 40 20.85 6.73 -21.35
CA LYS A 40 19.46 7.01 -21.00
C LYS A 40 18.91 5.87 -20.15
N ALA A 41 18.42 6.17 -18.95
CA ALA A 41 17.94 5.19 -18.00
C ALA A 41 16.46 5.42 -17.64
N SER A 42 15.67 4.35 -17.64
CA SER A 42 14.28 4.35 -17.16
C SER A 42 14.19 3.69 -15.78
N MET A 43 13.25 4.19 -14.96
CA MET A 43 12.87 3.55 -13.72
C MET A 43 11.88 2.41 -13.97
N PRO A 44 11.85 1.38 -13.09
CA PRO A 44 10.87 0.31 -13.20
C PRO A 44 9.45 0.83 -12.89
N GLY A 45 8.46 0.33 -13.63
CA GLY A 45 7.04 0.64 -13.46
C GLY A 45 6.51 1.63 -14.50
N GLU A 46 5.19 1.60 -14.75
CA GLU A 46 4.51 2.57 -15.60
C GLU A 46 4.24 3.85 -14.78
N GLY A 47 4.95 4.92 -15.10
CA GLY A 47 4.78 6.20 -14.41
C GLY A 47 3.53 6.94 -14.87
N THR A 48 2.59 7.17 -13.97
CA THR A 48 1.57 8.23 -14.13
C THR A 48 1.30 8.94 -12.81
N LYS A 49 1.47 10.24 -12.88
CA LYS A 49 0.92 11.38 -12.12
C LYS A 49 1.86 12.12 -11.17
N SER A 50 1.87 13.43 -11.46
CA SER A 50 2.54 14.56 -10.83
C SER A 50 2.18 14.72 -9.35
N GLY A 51 3.19 14.96 -8.52
CA GLY A 51 3.07 15.44 -7.14
C GLY A 51 4.38 16.05 -6.65
N THR A 52 4.28 17.09 -5.89
CA THR A 52 5.25 18.06 -5.38
C THR A 52 6.65 17.57 -4.98
N LEU A 53 7.62 18.39 -5.28
CA LEU A 53 9.08 18.26 -5.11
C LEU A 53 9.54 17.82 -3.71
N SER A 54 10.18 16.67 -3.62
CA SER A 54 11.09 16.28 -2.55
C SER A 54 12.41 15.80 -3.15
N THR A 55 13.50 15.87 -2.40
CA THR A 55 14.88 15.65 -2.88
C THR A 55 15.33 14.18 -2.97
N ARG A 56 14.39 13.21 -3.00
CA ARG A 56 14.66 11.77 -3.10
C ARG A 56 13.66 11.13 -4.05
N LEU A 57 13.94 9.93 -4.56
CA LEU A 57 13.02 9.15 -5.38
C LEU A 57 11.59 9.25 -4.85
N THR A 58 10.63 9.49 -5.74
CA THR A 58 9.22 9.45 -5.37
C THR A 58 8.69 8.04 -5.53
N PHE A 59 8.14 7.51 -4.46
CA PHE A 59 7.42 6.25 -4.48
C PHE A 59 5.93 6.54 -4.50
N THR A 60 5.23 5.96 -5.46
CA THR A 60 3.76 5.97 -5.46
C THR A 60 3.27 4.55 -5.27
N GLU A 61 2.43 4.36 -4.27
CA GLU A 61 1.76 3.10 -4.04
C GLU A 61 0.51 3.03 -4.89
N THR A 62 0.36 1.97 -5.69
CA THR A 62 -0.89 1.68 -6.39
C THR A 62 -1.76 0.73 -5.56
N GLU A 63 -3.07 0.71 -5.81
CA GLU A 63 -3.98 -0.23 -5.14
C GLU A 63 -3.59 -1.70 -5.39
N GLU A 64 -2.96 -1.99 -6.52
CA GLU A 64 -2.48 -3.33 -6.89
C GLU A 64 -1.20 -3.75 -6.16
N GLY A 65 -0.62 -2.88 -5.30
CA GLY A 65 0.62 -3.17 -4.57
C GLY A 65 1.88 -3.08 -5.45
N THR A 66 1.83 -2.31 -6.53
CA THR A 66 2.99 -1.97 -7.35
C THR A 66 3.61 -0.68 -6.85
N ILE A 67 4.93 -0.60 -6.85
CA ILE A 67 5.65 0.62 -6.51
C ILE A 67 6.17 1.23 -7.81
N THR A 68 5.73 2.44 -8.12
CA THR A 68 6.32 3.25 -9.18
C THR A 68 7.40 4.14 -8.59
N VAL A 69 8.49 4.28 -9.32
CA VAL A 69 9.66 5.06 -8.92
C VAL A 69 9.95 6.09 -10.00
N GLN A 70 10.29 7.32 -9.59
CA GLN A 70 10.58 8.42 -10.51
C GLN A 70 11.93 9.05 -10.19
N TRP A 71 12.67 9.40 -11.25
CA TRP A 71 13.91 10.18 -11.14
C TRP A 71 13.65 11.58 -10.62
N LYS A 72 14.59 12.08 -9.81
CA LYS A 72 14.60 13.46 -9.32
C LYS A 72 15.94 14.13 -9.51
N THR A 73 15.92 15.44 -9.57
CA THR A 73 17.13 16.26 -9.57
C THR A 73 17.94 15.98 -8.30
N GLY A 74 19.22 15.68 -8.49
CA GLY A 74 20.15 15.32 -7.42
C GLY A 74 20.28 13.81 -7.17
N ASP A 75 19.48 12.97 -7.85
CA ASP A 75 19.72 11.53 -7.85
C ASP A 75 21.07 11.19 -8.48
N LYS A 76 21.69 10.13 -7.98
CA LYS A 76 22.98 9.63 -8.42
C LYS A 76 22.95 8.12 -8.58
N ILE A 77 23.77 7.61 -9.48
CA ILE A 77 23.99 6.18 -9.66
C ILE A 77 25.46 5.85 -9.51
N ASN A 78 25.75 4.60 -9.14
CA ASN A 78 27.09 4.06 -9.13
C ASN A 78 27.24 3.12 -10.32
N LEU A 79 28.34 3.23 -11.04
CA LEU A 79 28.60 2.50 -12.27
C LEU A 79 29.83 1.61 -12.14
N CYS A 80 29.75 0.41 -12.72
CA CYS A 80 30.83 -0.55 -12.83
C CYS A 80 31.05 -0.92 -14.29
N PHE A 81 32.22 -0.60 -14.81
CA PHE A 81 32.71 -1.01 -16.13
C PHE A 81 33.51 -2.30 -16.00
N VAL A 82 33.25 -3.24 -16.86
CA VAL A 82 33.98 -4.51 -16.94
C VAL A 82 34.41 -4.74 -18.38
N SER A 83 35.73 -4.97 -18.63
CA SER A 83 36.20 -5.33 -19.96
C SER A 83 35.55 -6.60 -20.48
N GLU A 84 35.51 -6.82 -21.79
CA GLU A 84 34.89 -8.00 -22.43
C GLU A 84 35.42 -9.31 -21.88
N ASP A 85 36.72 -9.38 -21.57
CA ASP A 85 37.39 -10.55 -20.99
C ASP A 85 37.22 -10.66 -19.46
N GLY A 86 36.55 -9.71 -18.82
CA GLY A 86 36.33 -9.67 -17.36
C GLY A 86 37.56 -9.32 -16.53
N THR A 87 38.73 -9.05 -17.16
CA THR A 87 39.98 -8.84 -16.42
C THR A 87 40.15 -7.45 -15.83
N VAL A 88 39.53 -6.45 -16.44
CA VAL A 88 39.58 -5.07 -15.99
C VAL A 88 38.21 -4.63 -15.44
N VAL A 89 38.17 -4.27 -14.19
CA VAL A 89 37.00 -3.71 -13.51
C VAL A 89 37.29 -2.28 -13.09
N ARG A 90 36.40 -1.33 -13.39
CA ARG A 90 36.51 0.07 -12.97
C ARG A 90 35.16 0.58 -12.48
N THR A 91 35.17 1.23 -11.32
CA THR A 91 33.98 1.83 -10.73
C THR A 91 34.00 3.35 -10.87
N VAL A 92 32.82 3.90 -11.17
CA VAL A 92 32.57 5.35 -11.20
C VAL A 92 31.39 5.62 -10.26
N PRO A 93 31.68 6.01 -9.01
CA PRO A 93 30.62 6.27 -8.03
C PRO A 93 30.01 7.65 -8.24
N ASP A 94 28.82 7.84 -7.66
CA ASP A 94 28.14 9.13 -7.53
C ASP A 94 27.88 9.89 -8.85
N VAL A 95 27.64 9.19 -9.94
CA VAL A 95 27.32 9.81 -11.24
C VAL A 95 25.95 10.49 -11.15
N PRO A 96 25.90 11.84 -11.27
CA PRO A 96 24.64 12.57 -11.10
C PRO A 96 23.77 12.45 -12.35
N VAL A 97 22.47 12.57 -12.16
CA VAL A 97 21.50 12.78 -13.25
C VAL A 97 21.82 14.09 -13.95
N ALA A 98 21.99 14.06 -15.27
CA ALA A 98 22.22 15.25 -16.10
C ALA A 98 20.90 15.91 -16.52
N ASN A 99 19.89 15.11 -16.89
CA ASN A 99 18.59 15.60 -17.31
C ASN A 99 17.49 14.60 -16.96
N ILE A 100 16.25 15.08 -16.77
CA ILE A 100 15.07 14.27 -16.46
C ILE A 100 13.97 14.61 -17.44
N SER A 101 13.34 13.60 -18.02
CA SER A 101 12.25 13.73 -18.99
C SER A 101 11.02 12.92 -18.62
N GLU A 102 9.91 13.21 -19.25
CA GLU A 102 8.62 12.49 -19.08
C GLU A 102 8.21 12.32 -17.61
N ASN A 103 8.15 13.42 -16.86
CA ASN A 103 7.74 13.43 -15.46
C ASN A 103 8.54 12.48 -14.54
N GLY A 104 9.82 12.35 -14.79
CA GLY A 104 10.71 11.51 -13.97
C GLY A 104 10.81 10.05 -14.42
N LYS A 105 10.24 9.69 -15.56
CA LYS A 105 10.34 8.32 -16.08
C LYS A 105 11.74 8.00 -16.60
N TYR A 106 12.37 8.94 -17.29
CA TYR A 106 13.71 8.79 -17.85
C TYR A 106 14.68 9.81 -17.26
N ALA A 107 15.93 9.39 -17.13
CA ALA A 107 17.07 10.27 -16.85
C ALA A 107 18.20 10.02 -17.85
N ASP A 108 18.88 11.09 -18.19
CA ASP A 108 20.09 11.05 -19.00
C ASP A 108 21.31 11.22 -18.09
N PHE A 109 22.37 10.49 -18.40
CA PHE A 109 23.65 10.54 -17.71
C PHE A 109 24.77 10.75 -18.72
N GLU A 110 25.72 11.60 -18.35
CA GLU A 110 26.97 11.82 -19.09
C GLU A 110 28.12 11.19 -18.29
N ILE A 111 28.76 10.19 -18.87
CA ILE A 111 29.69 9.32 -18.16
C ILE A 111 31.04 9.32 -18.88
N ILE A 112 32.10 9.63 -18.16
CA ILE A 112 33.45 9.48 -18.67
C ILE A 112 33.86 8.00 -18.58
N ILE A 113 34.18 7.39 -19.73
CA ILE A 113 34.68 6.03 -19.77
C ILE A 113 36.08 6.00 -19.16
N PRO A 114 36.35 5.18 -18.13
CA PRO A 114 37.69 5.07 -17.56
C PRO A 114 38.76 4.68 -18.59
N GLU A 115 39.93 5.26 -18.50
CA GLU A 115 41.03 5.05 -19.49
C GLU A 115 41.44 3.58 -19.64
N ALA A 116 41.39 2.82 -18.55
CA ALA A 116 41.73 1.42 -18.54
C ALA A 116 40.71 0.51 -19.25
N ILE A 117 39.53 1.02 -19.59
CA ILE A 117 38.49 0.29 -20.34
C ILE A 117 38.70 0.60 -21.82
N THR A 118 39.09 -0.38 -22.59
CA THR A 118 39.35 -0.28 -24.05
C THR A 118 38.58 -1.36 -24.79
N GLY A 119 38.20 -1.07 -26.05
CA GLY A 119 37.43 -2.03 -26.86
C GLY A 119 35.99 -2.21 -26.39
N THR A 120 35.47 -3.44 -26.50
CA THR A 120 34.16 -3.80 -26.03
C THR A 120 34.15 -3.94 -24.51
N PHE A 121 33.08 -3.51 -23.86
CA PHE A 121 32.92 -3.60 -22.40
C PHE A 121 31.46 -3.81 -21.99
N HIS A 122 31.25 -4.20 -20.74
CA HIS A 122 29.96 -4.29 -20.08
C HIS A 122 29.83 -3.16 -19.08
N LEU A 123 28.64 -2.61 -18.93
CA LEU A 123 28.30 -1.54 -17.98
C LEU A 123 27.17 -1.99 -17.06
N TYR A 124 27.47 -2.03 -15.77
CA TYR A 124 26.50 -2.31 -14.72
C TYR A 124 26.26 -1.07 -13.90
N GLY A 125 25.01 -0.77 -13.59
CA GLY A 125 24.66 0.36 -12.75
C GLY A 125 23.83 -0.06 -11.54
N ILE A 126 24.01 0.67 -10.45
CA ILE A 126 23.28 0.49 -9.22
C ILE A 126 22.82 1.84 -8.66
N TYR A 127 21.57 1.88 -8.23
CA TYR A 127 20.99 2.96 -7.44
C TYR A 127 20.78 2.48 -6.00
N GLY A 128 21.13 3.30 -5.01
CA GLY A 128 20.81 3.05 -3.61
C GLY A 128 21.76 2.12 -2.86
N ALA A 129 22.89 1.71 -3.46
CA ALA A 129 23.90 0.89 -2.78
C ALA A 129 25.32 1.32 -3.19
N PRO A 130 26.27 1.44 -2.24
CA PRO A 130 27.67 1.72 -2.52
C PRO A 130 28.43 0.46 -2.95
N PHE A 131 29.55 0.63 -3.62
CA PHE A 131 30.51 -0.46 -3.83
C PHE A 131 31.16 -0.89 -2.52
N SER A 132 31.47 -2.18 -2.42
CA SER A 132 32.18 -2.73 -1.27
C SER A 132 33.63 -2.20 -1.17
N GLU A 133 34.24 -2.01 -2.32
CA GLU A 133 35.58 -1.47 -2.50
C GLU A 133 35.75 -0.87 -3.89
N ALA A 134 36.81 -0.10 -4.10
CA ALA A 134 37.11 0.48 -5.39
C ALA A 134 37.41 -0.61 -6.44
N ASN A 135 36.95 -0.39 -7.66
CA ASN A 135 37.17 -1.28 -8.81
C ASN A 135 36.67 -2.72 -8.57
N SER A 136 35.57 -2.88 -7.86
CA SER A 136 34.86 -4.13 -7.64
C SER A 136 33.44 -4.05 -8.22
N SER A 137 32.93 -5.14 -8.77
CA SER A 137 31.54 -5.27 -9.16
C SER A 137 30.60 -5.57 -7.97
N ILE A 138 31.16 -5.69 -6.78
CA ILE A 138 30.43 -6.04 -5.56
C ILE A 138 29.92 -4.78 -4.87
N VAL A 139 28.64 -4.77 -4.56
CA VAL A 139 27.98 -3.70 -3.79
C VAL A 139 27.52 -4.20 -2.42
N VAL A 140 27.46 -3.25 -1.49
CA VAL A 140 26.94 -3.48 -0.14
C VAL A 140 25.48 -3.08 -0.11
N LEU A 141 24.61 -4.05 0.11
CA LEU A 141 23.19 -3.78 0.22
C LEU A 141 22.86 -3.15 1.58
N PRO A 142 21.95 -2.17 1.63
CA PRO A 142 21.54 -1.56 2.88
C PRO A 142 20.90 -2.59 3.82
N ALA A 143 21.11 -2.42 5.11
CA ALA A 143 20.46 -3.24 6.12
C ALA A 143 18.93 -3.07 6.04
N PRO A 144 18.15 -4.15 6.24
CA PRO A 144 16.73 -4.04 6.52
C PRO A 144 16.47 -3.32 7.87
N ALA A 145 17.49 -3.18 8.70
CA ALA A 145 17.45 -2.59 10.01
C ALA A 145 17.70 -1.08 9.93
N GLY A 146 16.70 -0.32 9.97
CA GLY A 146 16.67 1.10 10.26
C GLY A 146 15.34 1.42 10.92
N SER A 147 15.30 2.24 11.92
CA SER A 147 14.06 2.73 12.51
C SER A 147 13.52 3.86 11.64
N SER A 148 12.83 3.56 10.54
CA SER A 148 12.11 4.62 9.88
C SER A 148 10.82 4.88 10.64
N SER A 149 10.69 6.07 11.18
CA SER A 149 9.46 6.56 11.80
C SER A 149 8.49 7.16 10.78
N GLY A 150 8.77 7.00 9.48
CA GLY A 150 7.95 7.56 8.40
C GLY A 150 6.53 7.04 8.42
N THR A 151 5.55 7.93 8.24
CA THR A 151 4.14 7.60 8.16
C THR A 151 3.67 7.40 6.72
N ALA A 152 4.43 7.89 5.76
CA ALA A 152 4.21 7.72 4.34
C ALA A 152 5.38 6.96 3.70
N LEU A 153 5.13 6.34 2.55
CA LEU A 153 6.16 5.60 1.83
C LEU A 153 7.35 6.48 1.44
N ASN A 154 7.11 7.75 1.14
CA ASN A 154 8.15 8.73 0.80
C ASN A 154 8.97 9.24 2.00
N ASP A 155 8.45 9.08 3.22
CA ASP A 155 9.12 9.50 4.44
C ASP A 155 10.08 8.43 4.97
N THR A 156 10.11 7.28 4.30
CA THR A 156 10.93 6.15 4.74
C THR A 156 12.37 6.36 4.29
N GLU A 157 13.31 6.03 5.16
CA GLU A 157 14.70 5.78 4.76
C GLU A 157 14.84 4.45 3.99
N ALA A 158 13.74 3.84 3.59
CA ALA A 158 13.71 2.63 2.80
C ALA A 158 14.28 2.94 1.41
N VAL A 159 15.57 2.80 1.30
CA VAL A 159 16.28 2.95 0.03
C VAL A 159 15.86 1.80 -0.87
N SER A 160 15.25 2.12 -1.99
CA SER A 160 15.03 1.11 -3.02
C SER A 160 16.35 0.87 -3.75
N VAL A 161 16.86 -0.35 -3.68
CA VAL A 161 18.04 -0.72 -4.45
C VAL A 161 17.61 -1.27 -5.80
N MET A 162 18.12 -0.65 -6.86
CA MET A 162 17.79 -1.02 -8.23
C MET A 162 19.05 -1.11 -9.08
N ARG A 163 19.07 -2.01 -10.03
CA ARG A 163 20.19 -2.25 -10.92
C ARG A 163 19.80 -2.27 -12.39
N PHE A 164 20.78 -2.05 -13.25
CA PHE A 164 20.71 -2.40 -14.66
C PHE A 164 22.00 -3.12 -15.14
N ALA A 165 21.93 -3.76 -16.29
CA ALA A 165 23.06 -4.27 -17.01
C ALA A 165 22.95 -3.86 -18.50
N ALA A 166 24.06 -3.45 -19.09
CA ALA A 166 24.19 -3.19 -20.51
C ALA A 166 25.48 -3.83 -20.99
N GLU A 167 25.38 -4.76 -21.92
CA GLU A 167 26.48 -5.59 -22.34
C GLU A 167 26.93 -5.25 -23.77
N ASN A 168 28.17 -5.62 -24.12
CA ASN A 168 28.76 -5.45 -25.45
C ASN A 168 28.73 -4.01 -25.96
N LEU A 169 29.04 -3.04 -25.09
CA LEU A 169 29.14 -1.64 -25.43
C LEU A 169 30.49 -1.29 -26.01
N THR A 170 30.53 -0.24 -26.79
CA THR A 170 31.75 0.42 -27.32
C THR A 170 31.74 1.91 -26.96
N GLU A 171 32.82 2.62 -27.22
CA GLU A 171 32.93 4.05 -26.96
C GLU A 171 31.89 4.90 -27.71
N THR A 172 31.36 4.37 -28.82
CA THR A 172 30.32 5.05 -29.62
C THR A 172 28.91 4.65 -29.29
N SER A 173 28.73 3.75 -28.32
CA SER A 173 27.41 3.27 -27.88
C SER A 173 26.61 4.38 -27.18
N SER A 174 25.30 4.36 -27.34
CA SER A 174 24.35 5.22 -26.61
C SER A 174 23.28 4.31 -25.98
N PRO A 175 23.62 3.61 -24.89
CA PRO A 175 22.73 2.60 -24.32
C PRO A 175 21.47 3.23 -23.70
N GLN A 176 20.36 2.54 -23.94
CA GLN A 176 19.10 2.77 -23.22
C GLN A 176 18.87 1.59 -22.29
N VAL A 177 18.75 1.85 -21.00
CA VAL A 177 18.64 0.83 -19.98
C VAL A 177 17.38 1.01 -19.13
N SER A 178 16.92 -0.09 -18.54
CA SER A 178 15.85 -0.08 -17.55
C SER A 178 16.36 -0.61 -16.24
N PHE A 179 16.13 0.14 -15.16
CA PHE A 179 16.42 -0.34 -13.82
C PHE A 179 15.42 -1.43 -13.41
N SER A 180 15.89 -2.40 -12.66
CA SER A 180 15.08 -3.43 -12.00
C SER A 180 15.37 -3.46 -10.51
N HIS A 181 14.35 -3.70 -9.69
CA HIS A 181 14.51 -3.82 -8.25
C HIS A 181 15.29 -5.08 -7.88
N ILE A 182 16.15 -4.99 -6.87
CA ILE A 182 16.81 -6.15 -6.24
C ILE A 182 15.96 -6.70 -5.09
N GLY A 183 15.25 -5.84 -4.38
CA GLY A 183 14.42 -6.21 -3.24
C GLY A 183 12.97 -5.77 -3.37
N SER A 184 12.26 -5.85 -2.26
CA SER A 184 10.85 -5.53 -2.11
C SER A 184 10.64 -4.55 -0.98
N ILE A 185 9.49 -3.90 -0.91
CA ILE A 185 9.07 -3.17 0.29
C ILE A 185 8.07 -4.03 1.05
N PHE A 186 8.35 -4.23 2.33
CA PHE A 186 7.42 -4.84 3.27
C PHE A 186 6.95 -3.77 4.25
N SER A 187 5.65 -3.67 4.46
CA SER A 187 5.09 -2.73 5.42
C SER A 187 4.19 -3.40 6.44
N VAL A 188 4.19 -2.84 7.64
CA VAL A 188 3.26 -3.17 8.71
C VAL A 188 2.39 -1.95 8.98
N TRP A 189 1.10 -2.13 8.86
CA TRP A 189 0.10 -1.12 9.14
C TRP A 189 -0.63 -1.50 10.41
N ILE A 190 -0.61 -0.63 11.42
CA ILE A 190 -1.30 -0.87 12.68
C ILE A 190 -2.39 0.17 12.83
N TYR A 191 -3.61 -0.29 12.88
CA TYR A 191 -4.77 0.51 13.21
C TYR A 191 -5.14 0.34 14.68
N ASN A 192 -5.26 1.45 15.39
CA ASN A 192 -5.77 1.48 16.75
C ASN A 192 -7.29 1.67 16.73
N ASN A 193 -8.05 0.59 16.88
CA ASN A 193 -9.53 0.61 16.92
C ASN A 193 -10.06 0.82 18.35
N THR A 194 -9.42 1.65 19.13
CA THR A 194 -9.85 1.95 20.51
C THR A 194 -10.01 3.44 20.73
N THR A 195 -10.62 3.80 21.84
CA THR A 195 -10.80 5.20 22.30
C THR A 195 -9.56 5.77 22.99
N SER A 196 -8.54 4.95 23.25
CA SER A 196 -7.32 5.35 23.96
C SER A 196 -6.09 5.22 23.06
N PRO A 197 -5.04 6.02 23.25
CA PRO A 197 -3.79 5.85 22.52
C PRO A 197 -3.18 4.46 22.75
N LEU A 198 -2.72 3.81 21.69
CA LEU A 198 -1.97 2.57 21.75
C LEU A 198 -0.47 2.92 21.80
N ASN A 199 0.18 2.61 22.91
CA ASN A 199 1.62 2.79 23.07
C ASN A 199 2.36 1.50 22.80
N VAL A 200 3.29 1.52 21.86
CA VAL A 200 4.05 0.38 21.38
C VAL A 200 5.55 0.65 21.54
N ASN A 201 6.29 -0.28 22.12
CA ASN A 201 7.74 -0.15 22.30
C ASN A 201 8.55 -0.97 21.29
N GLN A 202 7.96 -2.01 20.71
CA GLN A 202 8.59 -2.81 19.67
C GLN A 202 7.55 -3.36 18.70
N ILE A 203 7.89 -3.35 17.42
CA ILE A 203 7.13 -4.00 16.34
C ILE A 203 8.10 -4.83 15.53
N LYS A 204 7.86 -6.15 15.47
CA LYS A 204 8.72 -7.12 14.80
C LYS A 204 7.87 -8.10 13.98
N VAL A 205 8.40 -8.51 12.84
CA VAL A 205 7.92 -9.67 12.09
C VAL A 205 9.00 -10.73 12.14
N SER A 206 8.66 -11.95 12.51
CA SER A 206 9.57 -13.07 12.66
C SER A 206 9.10 -14.28 11.86
N SER A 207 10.03 -15.02 11.31
CA SER A 207 9.79 -16.31 10.66
C SER A 207 10.53 -17.45 11.35
N GLU A 208 11.05 -17.23 12.54
CA GLU A 208 11.95 -18.13 13.27
C GLU A 208 11.41 -19.57 13.36
N ASN A 209 10.10 -19.71 13.57
CA ASN A 209 9.45 -21.00 13.71
C ASN A 209 8.89 -21.56 12.37
N HIS A 210 9.12 -20.87 11.25
CA HIS A 210 8.37 -21.11 10.02
C HIS A 210 9.24 -21.30 8.76
N GLY A 211 10.58 -21.34 8.93
CA GLY A 211 11.52 -21.66 7.86
C GLY A 211 11.63 -20.61 6.75
N PHE A 212 11.17 -19.39 6.96
CA PHE A 212 11.34 -18.26 6.06
C PHE A 212 12.50 -17.37 6.52
N GLN A 213 13.33 -16.89 5.59
CA GLN A 213 14.48 -16.06 5.94
C GLN A 213 14.57 -14.82 5.05
N TRP A 214 15.01 -13.73 5.66
CA TRP A 214 15.35 -12.47 5.00
C TRP A 214 16.85 -12.35 4.86
N LEU A 215 17.32 -11.67 3.82
CA LEU A 215 18.71 -11.24 3.81
C LEU A 215 18.91 -10.19 4.92
N LYS A 216 19.88 -10.44 5.74
CA LYS A 216 20.28 -9.60 6.87
C LYS A 216 21.58 -8.90 6.56
N ASN A 217 21.64 -7.63 6.91
CA ASN A 217 22.91 -6.94 7.09
C ASN A 217 23.18 -6.84 8.61
N SER A 218 23.76 -7.87 9.21
CA SER A 218 24.24 -7.81 10.59
C SER A 218 25.69 -8.27 10.61
N SER A 219 26.63 -7.43 11.00
CA SER A 219 28.08 -7.70 11.17
C SER A 219 28.80 -8.45 10.01
N GLY A 220 28.10 -8.94 9.03
CA GLY A 220 28.51 -9.43 7.73
C GLY A 220 27.53 -8.85 6.75
N GLN A 221 27.94 -7.87 5.97
CA GLN A 221 27.10 -7.12 5.03
C GLN A 221 26.53 -8.06 3.98
N ALA A 222 25.25 -7.88 3.63
CA ALA A 222 24.70 -8.54 2.46
C ALA A 222 25.38 -7.95 1.21
N LEU A 223 26.09 -8.78 0.48
CA LEU A 223 26.84 -8.41 -0.72
C LEU A 223 26.13 -8.91 -1.96
N PHE A 224 26.18 -8.10 -3.00
CA PHE A 224 25.61 -8.45 -4.29
C PHE A 224 26.61 -8.16 -5.41
N ASN A 225 26.86 -9.14 -6.29
CA ASN A 225 27.69 -8.95 -7.47
C ASN A 225 26.84 -8.48 -8.64
N LEU A 226 27.13 -7.28 -9.13
CA LEU A 226 26.39 -6.66 -10.25
C LEU A 226 26.62 -7.40 -11.56
N ALA A 227 27.84 -7.89 -11.80
CA ALA A 227 28.21 -8.56 -13.03
C ALA A 227 27.54 -9.94 -13.13
N ASP A 228 27.57 -10.72 -12.05
CA ASP A 228 27.00 -12.07 -12.02
C ASP A 228 25.51 -12.07 -11.68
N ASN A 229 24.95 -10.93 -11.26
CA ASN A 229 23.57 -10.79 -10.79
C ASN A 229 23.24 -11.77 -9.64
N GLN A 230 24.16 -11.93 -8.68
CA GLN A 230 24.03 -12.90 -7.61
C GLN A 230 24.39 -12.33 -6.23
N PHE A 231 23.76 -12.86 -5.20
CA PHE A 231 24.13 -12.60 -3.83
C PHE A 231 25.40 -13.39 -3.46
N ILE A 232 26.33 -12.71 -2.77
CA ILE A 232 27.57 -13.33 -2.29
C ILE A 232 27.39 -13.65 -0.82
N ALA A 233 27.51 -14.95 -0.45
CA ALA A 233 27.42 -15.43 0.92
C ALA A 233 26.27 -14.75 1.70
N PRO A 234 25.02 -14.99 1.33
CA PRO A 234 23.88 -14.27 1.90
C PRO A 234 23.83 -14.53 3.41
N ASN A 235 23.94 -13.47 4.19
CA ASN A 235 23.65 -13.52 5.62
C ASN A 235 22.14 -13.42 5.79
N VAL A 236 21.54 -14.48 6.28
CA VAL A 236 20.08 -14.60 6.43
C VAL A 236 19.66 -14.56 7.89
N GLY A 237 18.47 -14.08 8.14
CA GLY A 237 17.88 -14.04 9.47
C GLY A 237 16.38 -14.14 9.45
N SER A 238 15.83 -14.52 10.58
CA SER A 238 14.40 -14.76 10.76
C SER A 238 13.60 -13.54 11.23
N ASP A 239 14.27 -12.46 11.62
CA ASP A 239 13.62 -11.27 12.21
C ASP A 239 13.73 -10.04 11.35
N LEU A 240 12.62 -9.30 11.28
CA LEU A 240 12.52 -8.00 10.66
C LEU A 240 11.93 -7.00 11.66
N LEU A 241 12.79 -6.12 12.18
CA LEU A 241 12.42 -5.12 13.18
C LEU A 241 11.90 -3.85 12.51
N PHE A 242 10.64 -3.47 12.78
CA PHE A 242 10.01 -2.26 12.26
C PHE A 242 10.15 -1.05 13.21
N SER A 243 10.11 -1.28 14.51
CA SER A 243 10.36 -0.26 15.52
C SER A 243 10.97 -0.89 16.75
N SER A 244 11.94 -0.19 17.35
CA SER A 244 12.57 -0.53 18.65
C SER A 244 12.45 0.60 19.67
N SER A 245 11.73 1.67 19.33
CA SER A 245 11.48 2.82 20.21
C SER A 245 10.01 3.01 20.48
N SER A 246 9.69 3.72 21.57
CA SER A 246 8.30 4.02 21.94
C SER A 246 7.60 4.77 20.81
N LEU A 247 6.46 4.26 20.40
CA LEU A 247 5.58 4.77 19.37
C LEU A 247 4.17 4.86 19.91
N SER A 248 3.53 6.02 19.80
CA SER A 248 2.12 6.20 20.17
C SER A 248 1.27 6.29 18.92
N ILE A 249 0.18 5.51 18.89
CA ILE A 249 -0.80 5.48 17.82
C ILE A 249 -2.11 6.03 18.38
N ALA A 250 -2.54 7.20 17.90
CA ALA A 250 -3.74 7.85 18.37
C ALA A 250 -4.99 6.98 18.17
N PRO A 251 -6.07 7.21 18.95
CA PRO A 251 -7.34 6.53 18.75
C PRO A 251 -7.84 6.66 17.32
N TYR A 252 -8.34 5.55 16.77
CA TYR A 252 -8.93 5.48 15.43
C TYR A 252 -8.01 5.97 14.29
N THR A 253 -6.69 5.81 14.47
CA THR A 253 -5.70 6.15 13.43
C THR A 253 -4.86 4.95 13.04
N THR A 254 -4.25 5.02 11.85
CA THR A 254 -3.32 4.03 11.35
C THR A 254 -1.88 4.54 11.42
N ARG A 255 -0.99 3.71 11.94
CA ARG A 255 0.46 3.89 11.78
C ARG A 255 0.97 2.95 10.73
N ARG A 256 1.74 3.47 9.77
CA ARG A 256 2.37 2.71 8.68
C ARG A 256 3.86 2.70 8.91
N LEU A 257 4.46 1.51 8.81
CA LEU A 257 5.90 1.30 8.96
C LEU A 257 6.38 0.51 7.76
N TYR A 258 7.52 0.89 7.22
CA TYR A 258 8.02 0.33 5.96
C TYR A 258 9.45 -0.18 6.16
N ARG A 259 9.80 -1.24 5.43
CA ARG A 259 11.17 -1.77 5.31
C ARG A 259 11.41 -2.23 3.89
N TRP A 260 12.54 -1.83 3.35
CA TRP A 260 13.08 -2.49 2.19
C TRP A 260 13.68 -3.83 2.61
N VAL A 261 13.38 -4.90 1.87
CA VAL A 261 13.78 -6.26 2.21
C VAL A 261 14.21 -7.01 0.96
N VAL A 262 15.15 -7.91 1.14
CA VAL A 262 15.51 -8.91 0.13
C VAL A 262 15.18 -10.28 0.69
N PRO A 263 14.39 -11.09 -0.01
CA PRO A 263 14.10 -12.46 0.41
C PRO A 263 15.39 -13.29 0.38
N GLY A 264 15.60 -14.12 1.41
CA GLY A 264 16.76 -15.04 1.48
C GLY A 264 16.57 -16.27 0.61
N ASP A 265 15.36 -16.80 0.60
CA ASP A 265 14.98 -17.98 -0.18
C ASP A 265 13.68 -17.73 -0.95
N ALA A 266 13.54 -18.38 -2.10
CA ALA A 266 12.25 -18.44 -2.76
C ALA A 266 11.29 -19.27 -1.90
N ILE A 267 10.21 -18.65 -1.44
CA ILE A 267 9.11 -19.39 -0.81
C ILE A 267 8.28 -19.98 -1.95
N ASP A 268 8.11 -21.27 -1.94
CA ASP A 268 7.13 -21.92 -2.80
C ASP A 268 5.74 -21.38 -2.43
N SER A 269 5.09 -20.67 -3.35
CA SER A 269 3.77 -20.08 -3.15
C SER A 269 2.69 -21.14 -2.93
N SER A 270 2.95 -22.40 -3.26
CA SER A 270 2.09 -23.56 -2.99
C SER A 270 2.22 -24.06 -1.54
N ASP A 271 3.28 -23.72 -0.82
CA ASP A 271 3.49 -24.13 0.56
C ASP A 271 2.70 -23.23 1.54
N THR A 272 1.47 -23.62 1.78
CA THR A 272 0.58 -22.93 2.74
C THR A 272 1.02 -23.09 4.21
N SER A 273 2.00 -23.95 4.50
CA SER A 273 2.54 -24.17 5.84
C SER A 273 3.45 -23.04 6.29
N LYS A 274 4.04 -22.28 5.36
CA LYS A 274 4.90 -21.14 5.67
C LYS A 274 4.12 -20.02 6.32
N LYS A 275 4.59 -19.57 7.46
CA LYS A 275 3.95 -18.53 8.28
C LYS A 275 4.99 -17.51 8.72
N ILE A 276 4.50 -16.36 9.14
CA ILE A 276 5.27 -15.32 9.84
C ILE A 276 4.50 -14.90 11.09
N ASP A 277 5.25 -14.56 12.13
CA ASP A 277 4.69 -14.03 13.36
C ASP A 277 4.83 -12.51 13.37
N PHE A 278 3.72 -11.81 13.45
CA PHE A 278 3.72 -10.41 13.86
C PHE A 278 3.79 -10.37 15.37
N SER A 279 4.74 -9.64 15.92
CA SER A 279 4.84 -9.40 17.35
C SER A 279 4.90 -7.91 17.67
N CYS A 280 4.18 -7.54 18.72
CA CYS A 280 4.10 -6.18 19.21
C CYS A 280 4.23 -6.17 20.73
N TYR A 281 5.08 -5.28 21.27
CA TYR A 281 5.26 -5.11 22.69
C TYR A 281 4.67 -3.78 23.17
N THR A 282 3.67 -3.88 24.06
CA THR A 282 2.96 -2.74 24.65
C THR A 282 3.02 -2.75 26.18
N GLY A 283 4.06 -3.34 26.76
CA GLY A 283 4.12 -3.76 28.16
C GLY A 283 3.94 -5.27 28.34
N SER A 284 3.27 -5.91 27.36
CA SER A 284 3.20 -7.36 27.17
C SER A 284 3.43 -7.68 25.71
N TYR A 285 3.88 -8.90 25.42
CA TYR A 285 4.01 -9.35 24.03
C TYR A 285 2.68 -9.87 23.51
N PHE A 286 2.30 -9.36 22.36
CA PHE A 286 1.20 -9.88 21.54
C PHE A 286 1.80 -10.49 20.29
N VAL A 287 1.40 -11.71 19.98
CA VAL A 287 1.84 -12.43 18.78
C VAL A 287 0.62 -12.83 17.97
N ASN A 288 0.67 -12.60 16.68
CA ASN A 288 -0.33 -13.06 15.73
C ASN A 288 0.36 -13.72 14.54
N THR A 289 0.04 -14.97 14.28
CA THR A 289 0.64 -15.77 13.20
C THR A 289 -0.20 -15.62 11.94
N VAL A 290 0.45 -15.27 10.84
CA VAL A 290 -0.18 -15.08 9.53
C VAL A 290 0.52 -15.93 8.47
N SER A 291 -0.20 -16.28 7.40
CA SER A 291 0.40 -16.99 6.28
C SER A 291 1.42 -16.12 5.58
N ALA A 292 2.60 -16.65 5.33
CA ALA A 292 3.61 -16.01 4.53
C ALA A 292 3.25 -16.06 3.03
N ARG A 293 3.83 -15.13 2.28
CA ARG A 293 3.78 -15.11 0.81
C ARG A 293 5.20 -15.06 0.27
N THR A 294 5.41 -15.59 -0.92
CA THR A 294 6.66 -15.39 -1.65
C THR A 294 6.87 -13.89 -1.85
N LEU A 295 8.04 -13.39 -1.43
CA LEU A 295 8.45 -12.02 -1.70
C LEU A 295 9.19 -11.97 -3.03
N LEU A 296 8.66 -11.23 -3.98
CA LEU A 296 9.25 -11.01 -5.29
C LEU A 296 9.86 -9.61 -5.36
N ALA A 297 11.03 -9.48 -5.96
CA ALA A 297 11.66 -8.17 -6.19
C ALA A 297 10.70 -7.22 -6.93
N GLY A 298 10.72 -5.94 -6.58
CA GLY A 298 9.86 -4.91 -7.16
C GLY A 298 8.41 -4.93 -6.68
N LYS A 299 8.06 -5.77 -5.72
CA LYS A 299 6.70 -5.82 -5.16
C LYS A 299 6.62 -5.12 -3.81
N TYR A 300 5.40 -4.76 -3.47
CA TYR A 300 5.04 -4.14 -2.21
C TYR A 300 4.09 -5.06 -1.43
N TYR A 301 4.45 -5.36 -0.20
CA TYR A 301 3.70 -6.26 0.68
C TYR A 301 3.22 -5.52 1.91
N ARG A 302 1.96 -5.74 2.27
CA ARG A 302 1.29 -5.10 3.41
C ARG A 302 0.82 -6.14 4.41
N LEU A 303 1.21 -5.98 5.66
CA LEU A 303 0.64 -6.68 6.79
C LEU A 303 -0.24 -5.68 7.57
N LYS A 304 -1.54 -5.82 7.44
CA LYS A 304 -2.52 -4.96 8.10
C LYS A 304 -2.96 -5.59 9.40
N MET A 305 -2.67 -4.92 10.52
CA MET A 305 -3.00 -5.37 11.88
C MET A 305 -3.93 -4.36 12.54
N VAL A 306 -4.94 -4.84 13.23
CA VAL A 306 -5.87 -4.03 14.02
C VAL A 306 -5.72 -4.39 15.49
N TRP A 307 -5.56 -3.37 16.31
CA TRP A 307 -5.64 -3.43 17.76
C TRP A 307 -7.06 -3.11 18.22
N ASP A 308 -7.72 -4.03 18.94
CA ASP A 308 -9.09 -3.86 19.46
C ASP A 308 -9.15 -3.54 20.97
N GLY A 309 -7.99 -3.31 21.58
CA GLY A 309 -7.86 -3.08 23.02
C GLY A 309 -7.38 -4.32 23.79
N SER A 310 -7.42 -5.49 23.17
CA SER A 310 -7.04 -6.76 23.82
C SER A 310 -6.11 -7.62 22.96
N ILE A 311 -6.32 -7.66 21.65
CA ILE A 311 -5.51 -8.46 20.72
C ILE A 311 -5.23 -7.70 19.41
N PHE A 312 -4.18 -8.12 18.71
CA PHE A 312 -3.96 -7.77 17.31
C PHE A 312 -4.58 -8.82 16.40
N SER A 313 -5.34 -8.37 15.40
CA SER A 313 -5.92 -9.23 14.36
C SER A 313 -5.39 -8.85 13.00
N ASN A 314 -4.99 -9.84 12.19
CA ASN A 314 -4.65 -9.61 10.79
C ASN A 314 -5.92 -9.34 9.98
N ILE A 315 -5.90 -8.28 9.18
CA ILE A 315 -7.01 -7.89 8.30
C ILE A 315 -6.70 -8.30 6.88
N LYS A 316 -7.52 -9.19 6.35
CA LYS A 316 -7.54 -9.50 4.92
C LYS A 316 -8.58 -8.61 4.25
N THR A 317 -8.18 -7.84 3.25
CA THR A 317 -9.15 -7.19 2.35
C THR A 317 -9.80 -8.31 1.54
N PRO A 318 -11.14 -8.39 1.46
CA PRO A 318 -11.78 -9.37 0.60
C PRO A 318 -11.35 -9.14 -0.85
N THR A 319 -11.11 -10.23 -1.55
CA THR A 319 -10.95 -10.17 -3.01
C THR A 319 -12.30 -9.77 -3.61
N GLU A 320 -12.29 -9.14 -4.75
CA GLU A 320 -13.53 -8.79 -5.50
C GLU A 320 -14.24 -10.03 -6.08
N ASN A 321 -13.67 -11.21 -5.89
CA ASN A 321 -14.30 -12.47 -6.24
C ASN A 321 -15.62 -12.62 -5.49
N ASN A 322 -16.69 -12.88 -6.25
CA ASN A 322 -18.05 -12.98 -5.73
C ASN A 322 -18.65 -11.65 -5.23
N LEU A 323 -18.07 -10.51 -5.58
CA LEU A 323 -18.72 -9.20 -5.52
C LEU A 323 -19.68 -9.13 -6.72
N VAL A 324 -20.98 -9.12 -6.44
CA VAL A 324 -22.03 -9.18 -7.48
C VAL A 324 -22.68 -7.84 -7.76
N ALA A 325 -22.55 -6.89 -6.83
CA ALA A 325 -22.95 -5.50 -7.05
C ALA A 325 -22.16 -4.55 -6.14
N TYR A 326 -21.88 -3.36 -6.63
CA TYR A 326 -21.17 -2.31 -5.92
C TYR A 326 -21.66 -0.92 -6.33
N TRP A 327 -22.23 -0.18 -5.40
CA TRP A 327 -22.65 1.20 -5.58
C TRP A 327 -21.68 2.10 -4.80
N PRO A 328 -20.66 2.66 -5.47
CA PRO A 328 -19.71 3.59 -4.83
C PRO A 328 -20.37 4.91 -4.43
N PHE A 329 -21.44 5.31 -5.12
CA PHE A 329 -22.14 6.58 -4.95
C PHE A 329 -21.29 7.82 -5.22
N ASP A 330 -20.20 7.66 -5.96
CA ASP A 330 -19.30 8.73 -6.40
C ASP A 330 -19.92 9.49 -7.58
N GLY A 331 -20.81 10.45 -7.30
CA GLY A 331 -21.48 11.30 -8.29
C GLY A 331 -22.62 10.65 -9.07
N ASN A 332 -22.85 9.34 -8.94
CA ASN A 332 -23.92 8.61 -9.63
C ASN A 332 -24.43 7.42 -8.80
N VAL A 333 -25.50 6.78 -9.25
CA VAL A 333 -26.14 5.63 -8.61
C VAL A 333 -25.93 4.32 -9.40
N GLU A 334 -24.85 4.26 -10.17
CA GLU A 334 -24.55 3.10 -10.99
C GLU A 334 -23.97 1.95 -10.15
N ASP A 335 -24.32 0.73 -10.52
CA ASP A 335 -23.66 -0.48 -10.06
C ASP A 335 -22.37 -0.64 -10.88
N ALA A 336 -21.22 -0.47 -10.24
CA ALA A 336 -19.90 -0.50 -10.88
C ALA A 336 -19.42 -1.92 -11.24
N VAL A 337 -20.12 -2.96 -10.80
CA VAL A 337 -19.76 -4.37 -11.03
C VAL A 337 -20.78 -5.06 -11.93
N GLY A 338 -22.05 -4.87 -11.60
CA GLY A 338 -23.16 -5.48 -12.32
C GLY A 338 -23.93 -4.47 -13.18
N SER A 339 -25.24 -4.72 -13.32
CA SER A 339 -26.16 -3.85 -14.08
C SER A 339 -27.37 -3.41 -13.25
N ASN A 340 -27.31 -3.56 -11.93
CA ASN A 340 -28.41 -3.23 -11.03
C ASN A 340 -28.36 -1.76 -10.60
N HIS A 341 -28.36 -0.86 -11.58
CA HIS A 341 -28.26 0.59 -11.36
C HIS A 341 -29.43 1.11 -10.53
N GLY A 342 -29.17 2.16 -9.76
CA GLY A 342 -30.17 2.86 -8.97
C GLY A 342 -30.91 3.94 -9.76
N THR A 343 -32.05 4.38 -9.23
CA THR A 343 -32.79 5.57 -9.63
C THR A 343 -33.15 6.36 -8.38
N LEU A 344 -32.95 7.68 -8.43
CA LEU A 344 -33.25 8.58 -7.32
C LEU A 344 -34.75 8.90 -7.28
N TYR A 345 -35.32 8.92 -6.07
CA TYR A 345 -36.69 9.33 -5.80
C TYR A 345 -36.71 10.34 -4.65
N GLY A 346 -37.56 11.37 -4.78
CA GLY A 346 -37.71 12.43 -3.77
C GLY A 346 -36.50 13.39 -3.73
N ASN A 347 -36.16 13.85 -2.52
CA ASN A 347 -35.09 14.82 -2.28
C ASN A 347 -33.77 14.15 -1.92
N VAL A 348 -33.29 13.23 -2.77
CA VAL A 348 -31.99 12.60 -2.62
C VAL A 348 -30.94 13.44 -3.31
N THR A 349 -29.92 13.87 -2.58
CA THR A 349 -28.90 14.81 -3.07
C THR A 349 -27.48 14.29 -2.86
N LEU A 350 -26.57 14.69 -3.72
CA LEU A 350 -25.14 14.43 -3.53
C LEU A 350 -24.61 15.19 -2.30
N THR A 351 -23.68 14.57 -1.61
CA THR A 351 -23.01 15.13 -0.44
C THR A 351 -21.56 14.66 -0.37
N THR A 352 -20.81 15.22 0.56
CA THR A 352 -19.43 14.80 0.82
C THR A 352 -19.37 13.34 1.26
N GLY A 353 -18.61 12.54 0.57
CA GLY A 353 -18.38 11.12 0.84
C GLY A 353 -17.60 10.87 2.12
N ARG A 354 -17.49 9.62 2.53
CA ARG A 354 -16.79 9.23 3.75
C ARG A 354 -15.27 9.50 3.71
N LYS A 355 -14.68 9.60 2.52
CA LYS A 355 -13.27 9.94 2.28
C LYS A 355 -13.00 11.44 2.24
N GLY A 356 -14.04 12.26 2.34
CA GLY A 356 -13.97 13.72 2.22
C GLY A 356 -14.07 14.21 0.77
N ASP A 357 -14.31 13.35 -0.18
CA ASP A 357 -14.51 13.62 -1.60
C ASP A 357 -15.83 14.36 -1.82
N VAL A 358 -15.79 15.34 -2.73
CA VAL A 358 -16.96 16.09 -3.13
C VAL A 358 -17.87 15.18 -3.94
N ASP A 359 -19.19 15.23 -3.64
CA ASP A 359 -20.21 14.41 -4.33
C ASP A 359 -19.97 12.87 -4.23
N GLY A 360 -19.24 12.43 -3.19
CA GLY A 360 -18.88 11.03 -2.97
C GLY A 360 -19.90 10.22 -2.17
N ALA A 361 -21.11 10.73 -1.93
CA ALA A 361 -22.18 10.01 -1.24
C ALA A 361 -23.56 10.59 -1.60
N TYR A 362 -24.63 9.87 -1.26
CA TYR A 362 -26.01 10.39 -1.36
C TYR A 362 -26.61 10.62 0.01
N HIS A 363 -27.17 11.81 0.22
CA HIS A 363 -27.91 12.22 1.40
C HIS A 363 -29.42 12.12 1.12
N LEU A 364 -30.14 11.51 2.08
CA LEU A 364 -31.60 11.40 2.13
C LEU A 364 -32.09 12.26 3.30
N ASP A 365 -33.14 13.05 3.13
CA ASP A 365 -33.67 13.92 4.19
C ASP A 365 -34.61 13.21 5.17
N GLY A 366 -34.93 11.94 4.90
CA GLY A 366 -35.80 11.11 5.72
C GLY A 366 -37.29 11.37 5.53
N SER A 367 -37.67 12.10 4.50
CA SER A 367 -39.06 12.36 4.15
C SER A 367 -39.69 11.20 3.38
N LYS A 368 -41.02 11.19 3.38
CA LYS A 368 -41.77 10.20 2.60
C LYS A 368 -41.45 10.35 1.12
N GLY A 369 -40.96 9.26 0.51
CA GLY A 369 -40.63 9.22 -0.90
C GLY A 369 -39.13 9.42 -1.20
N ASP A 370 -38.27 9.63 -0.19
CA ASP A 370 -36.84 9.74 -0.39
C ASP A 370 -36.17 8.38 -0.30
N TYR A 371 -35.69 7.89 -1.43
CA TYR A 371 -34.97 6.63 -1.51
C TYR A 371 -34.22 6.50 -2.86
N ILE A 372 -33.31 5.57 -2.91
CA ILE A 372 -32.70 5.09 -4.16
C ILE A 372 -33.26 3.69 -4.43
N ARG A 373 -33.82 3.45 -5.61
CA ARG A 373 -34.38 2.17 -6.00
C ARG A 373 -33.59 1.56 -7.15
N CYS A 374 -33.14 0.32 -6.99
CA CYS A 374 -32.49 -0.44 -8.06
C CYS A 374 -33.49 -1.09 -9.02
N VAL A 375 -32.98 -1.72 -10.07
CA VAL A 375 -33.81 -2.36 -11.11
C VAL A 375 -34.29 -3.74 -10.67
N THR A 376 -33.41 -4.50 -9.98
CA THR A 376 -33.65 -5.90 -9.62
C THR A 376 -33.55 -6.13 -8.12
N PRO A 377 -34.11 -7.22 -7.59
CA PRO A 377 -33.85 -7.64 -6.22
C PRO A 377 -32.38 -8.02 -6.03
N GLY A 378 -31.97 -8.10 -4.76
CA GLY A 378 -30.67 -8.65 -4.38
C GLY A 378 -30.66 -10.19 -4.47
N ILE A 379 -29.76 -10.78 -3.68
CA ILE A 379 -29.63 -12.24 -3.59
C ILE A 379 -30.86 -12.82 -2.89
N THR A 380 -31.51 -13.80 -3.52
CA THR A 380 -32.81 -14.35 -3.09
C THR A 380 -32.67 -15.72 -2.44
N GLY A 381 -33.78 -16.25 -1.93
CA GLY A 381 -33.82 -17.55 -1.26
C GLY A 381 -32.98 -17.57 0.02
N SER A 382 -32.46 -18.77 0.30
CA SER A 382 -31.56 -19.04 1.44
C SER A 382 -30.08 -19.03 1.06
N ALA A 383 -29.72 -18.45 -0.08
CA ALA A 383 -28.32 -18.38 -0.54
C ALA A 383 -27.46 -17.50 0.36
N ALA A 384 -26.22 -17.92 0.57
CA ALA A 384 -25.23 -17.14 1.32
C ALA A 384 -25.02 -15.75 0.71
N ARG A 385 -24.84 -14.74 1.55
CA ARG A 385 -24.61 -13.37 1.11
C ARG A 385 -23.93 -12.53 2.17
N THR A 386 -23.24 -11.48 1.70
CA THR A 386 -22.74 -10.42 2.57
C THR A 386 -23.13 -9.09 2.00
N ILE A 387 -23.69 -8.20 2.82
CA ILE A 387 -23.96 -6.82 2.49
C ILE A 387 -23.17 -5.93 3.42
N SER A 388 -22.48 -4.95 2.85
CA SER A 388 -21.65 -4.00 3.54
C SER A 388 -21.92 -2.59 3.00
N LEU A 389 -21.99 -1.60 3.88
CA LEU A 389 -22.20 -0.21 3.50
C LEU A 389 -21.64 0.75 4.56
N TRP A 390 -21.40 1.98 4.13
CA TRP A 390 -21.19 3.10 5.03
C TRP A 390 -22.46 3.93 5.13
N ALA A 391 -22.78 4.37 6.34
CA ALA A 391 -23.86 5.31 6.56
C ALA A 391 -23.53 6.30 7.68
N LYS A 392 -24.01 7.54 7.49
CA LYS A 392 -23.88 8.63 8.45
C LYS A 392 -25.28 9.15 8.75
N ALA A 393 -25.86 8.69 9.87
CA ALA A 393 -27.16 9.20 10.32
C ALA A 393 -27.02 10.63 10.86
N ASP A 394 -27.90 11.53 10.43
CA ASP A 394 -27.96 12.91 10.94
C ASP A 394 -28.27 12.93 12.43
N ALA A 395 -29.18 12.04 12.85
CA ALA A 395 -29.48 11.76 14.24
C ALA A 395 -29.93 10.31 14.43
N LEU A 396 -29.60 9.71 15.57
CA LEU A 396 -30.07 8.40 15.94
C LEU A 396 -31.56 8.46 16.29
N SER A 397 -32.38 7.73 15.55
CA SER A 397 -33.85 7.70 15.73
C SER A 397 -34.31 6.56 16.62
N THR A 398 -35.37 6.76 17.39
CA THR A 398 -36.09 5.70 18.09
C THR A 398 -36.96 4.85 17.15
N SER A 399 -37.27 5.36 15.97
CA SER A 399 -37.93 4.61 14.89
C SER A 399 -36.89 3.83 14.08
N VAL A 400 -37.32 2.73 13.50
CA VAL A 400 -36.48 1.95 12.57
C VAL A 400 -36.28 2.77 11.30
N GLN A 401 -35.03 2.88 10.85
CA GLN A 401 -34.62 3.55 9.61
C GLN A 401 -33.87 2.55 8.72
N ALA A 402 -34.45 2.23 7.58
CA ALA A 402 -33.87 1.24 6.66
C ALA A 402 -32.69 1.82 5.89
N LEU A 403 -31.57 1.10 5.88
CA LEU A 403 -30.40 1.42 5.07
C LEU A 403 -30.45 0.70 3.72
N VAL A 404 -30.76 -0.61 3.76
CA VAL A 404 -30.91 -1.48 2.58
C VAL A 404 -32.09 -2.41 2.82
N ALA A 405 -33.00 -2.53 1.87
CA ALA A 405 -34.12 -3.46 1.94
C ALA A 405 -34.48 -4.03 0.57
N TYR A 406 -34.84 -5.32 0.52
CA TYR A 406 -35.37 -5.99 -0.65
C TYR A 406 -36.10 -7.28 -0.27
N GLY A 407 -36.88 -7.86 -1.19
CA GLY A 407 -37.68 -9.05 -0.96
C GLY A 407 -39.17 -8.70 -0.89
N GLU A 408 -39.90 -9.25 0.07
CA GLU A 408 -41.32 -9.05 0.22
C GLU A 408 -41.71 -8.23 1.46
N ASP A 409 -42.74 -7.41 1.36
CA ASP A 409 -43.29 -6.58 2.44
C ASP A 409 -44.64 -7.10 2.97
N ASP A 410 -44.99 -8.30 2.74
CA ASP A 410 -46.28 -8.76 3.24
C ASP A 410 -46.26 -8.87 4.78
N GLY A 411 -46.96 -7.94 5.39
CA GLY A 411 -46.98 -7.71 6.84
C GLY A 411 -47.61 -8.79 7.69
N SER A 412 -48.10 -9.91 7.12
CA SER A 412 -48.93 -10.86 7.91
C SER A 412 -48.55 -12.33 7.85
N PHE A 413 -47.95 -12.83 6.76
CA PHE A 413 -47.81 -14.28 6.58
C PHE A 413 -46.49 -14.78 5.96
N PHE A 414 -45.59 -13.91 5.49
CA PHE A 414 -44.36 -14.35 4.81
C PHE A 414 -43.11 -14.04 5.62
N TYR A 415 -43.01 -14.64 6.78
CA TYR A 415 -41.82 -14.58 7.61
C TYR A 415 -40.60 -15.14 6.90
N GLY A 416 -39.51 -14.37 6.86
CA GLY A 416 -38.27 -14.75 6.20
C GLY A 416 -38.12 -14.24 4.76
N SER A 417 -39.15 -13.65 4.17
CA SER A 417 -39.20 -13.22 2.76
C SER A 417 -38.44 -11.92 2.46
N ARG A 418 -38.04 -11.16 3.47
CA ARG A 418 -37.32 -9.89 3.39
C ARG A 418 -35.86 -10.01 3.85
N PHE A 419 -35.02 -9.19 3.29
CA PHE A 419 -33.67 -8.94 3.77
C PHE A 419 -33.49 -7.44 3.96
N GLU A 420 -33.54 -6.98 5.21
CA GLU A 420 -33.46 -5.56 5.54
C GLU A 420 -32.36 -5.31 6.57
N ILE A 421 -31.52 -4.32 6.31
CA ILE A 421 -30.52 -3.76 7.20
C ILE A 421 -30.98 -2.37 7.61
N SER A 422 -31.13 -2.13 8.91
CA SER A 422 -31.70 -0.91 9.45
C SER A 422 -30.97 -0.45 10.70
N LEU A 423 -31.23 0.79 11.11
CA LEU A 423 -30.81 1.37 12.37
C LEU A 423 -32.01 1.65 13.27
N LYS A 424 -31.82 1.47 14.57
CA LYS A 424 -32.78 1.90 15.60
C LYS A 424 -32.03 2.27 16.87
N THR A 425 -32.12 3.51 17.32
CA THR A 425 -31.46 3.98 18.56
C THR A 425 -29.95 3.65 18.58
N GLY A 426 -29.29 3.71 17.43
CA GLY A 426 -27.87 3.33 17.29
C GLY A 426 -27.59 1.82 17.24
N ASN A 427 -28.60 0.99 17.34
CA ASN A 427 -28.44 -0.46 17.16
C ASN A 427 -28.50 -0.83 15.68
N LEU A 428 -27.69 -1.79 15.27
CA LEU A 428 -27.82 -2.44 13.97
C LEU A 428 -28.98 -3.43 14.03
N VAL A 429 -29.94 -3.27 13.13
CA VAL A 429 -31.14 -4.10 13.05
C VAL A 429 -31.13 -4.90 11.75
N PHE A 430 -31.39 -6.19 11.86
CA PHE A 430 -31.72 -7.05 10.73
C PHE A 430 -33.20 -7.44 10.81
N ASP A 431 -33.94 -7.25 9.73
CA ASP A 431 -35.33 -7.64 9.63
C ASP A 431 -35.53 -8.56 8.43
N LYS A 432 -36.10 -9.73 8.69
CA LYS A 432 -36.37 -10.75 7.67
C LYS A 432 -37.86 -10.87 7.31
N GLY A 433 -38.69 -9.89 7.70
CA GLY A 433 -40.15 -10.00 7.65
C GLY A 433 -40.69 -10.69 8.90
N GLY A 434 -41.56 -10.01 9.63
CA GLY A 434 -42.17 -10.50 10.87
C GLY A 434 -41.24 -10.68 12.06
N THR A 435 -39.94 -10.55 11.89
CA THR A 435 -38.96 -10.68 12.99
C THR A 435 -37.82 -9.70 12.84
N GLN A 436 -37.72 -8.77 13.77
CA GLN A 436 -36.61 -7.83 13.90
C GLN A 436 -35.60 -8.35 14.92
N ILE A 437 -34.35 -8.28 14.55
CA ILE A 437 -33.22 -8.67 15.37
C ILE A 437 -32.35 -7.46 15.57
N SER A 438 -32.32 -6.92 16.77
CA SER A 438 -31.53 -5.76 17.13
C SER A 438 -30.25 -6.19 17.84
N LYS A 439 -29.12 -5.70 17.36
CA LYS A 439 -27.81 -5.90 17.98
C LYS A 439 -27.35 -4.56 18.57
N PRO A 440 -27.29 -4.45 19.89
CA PRO A 440 -26.76 -3.25 20.55
C PRO A 440 -25.34 -2.98 20.08
N SER A 441 -25.04 -1.73 19.79
CA SER A 441 -23.71 -1.30 19.40
C SER A 441 -23.35 0.01 20.08
N SER A 442 -22.36 -0.02 20.95
CA SER A 442 -21.72 1.19 21.48
C SER A 442 -20.77 1.84 20.48
N PHE A 443 -20.57 1.22 19.32
CA PHE A 443 -19.63 1.68 18.29
C PHE A 443 -20.27 2.60 17.25
N VAL A 444 -21.62 2.71 17.23
CA VAL A 444 -22.31 3.67 16.35
C VAL A 444 -22.16 5.07 16.93
N ILE A 445 -21.54 5.94 16.16
CA ILE A 445 -21.32 7.33 16.54
C ILE A 445 -22.28 8.21 15.76
N ASN A 446 -23.08 9.01 16.47
CA ASN A 446 -24.02 9.96 15.86
C ASN A 446 -23.30 10.99 14.98
N ASN A 447 -23.89 11.33 13.85
CA ASN A 447 -23.37 12.30 12.87
C ASN A 447 -21.92 12.02 12.42
N ARG A 448 -21.54 10.72 12.38
CA ARG A 448 -20.28 10.26 11.82
C ARG A 448 -20.52 9.08 10.88
N TRP A 449 -19.62 8.89 9.95
CA TRP A 449 -19.61 7.72 9.12
C TRP A 449 -19.36 6.46 9.95
N ASN A 450 -20.26 5.50 9.83
CA ASN A 450 -20.16 4.18 10.44
C ASN A 450 -20.30 3.13 9.34
N HIS A 451 -19.54 2.06 9.47
CA HIS A 451 -19.57 0.93 8.56
C HIS A 451 -20.39 -0.20 9.14
N TYR A 452 -21.27 -0.74 8.36
CA TYR A 452 -22.15 -1.85 8.73
C TYR A 452 -21.94 -3.02 7.80
N THR A 453 -21.79 -4.24 8.36
CA THR A 453 -21.71 -5.46 7.56
C THR A 453 -22.57 -6.54 8.21
N ILE A 454 -23.42 -7.16 7.41
CA ILE A 454 -24.16 -8.38 7.77
C ILE A 454 -23.73 -9.50 6.82
N VAL A 455 -23.29 -10.60 7.44
CA VAL A 455 -22.94 -11.84 6.73
C VAL A 455 -23.99 -12.87 7.06
N TYR A 456 -24.70 -13.33 6.04
CA TYR A 456 -25.59 -14.49 6.12
C TYR A 456 -24.88 -15.71 5.56
N LYS A 457 -24.71 -16.75 6.39
CA LYS A 457 -23.95 -17.95 6.01
C LYS A 457 -24.61 -18.72 4.84
N GLY A 458 -25.91 -18.48 4.63
CA GLY A 458 -26.72 -19.35 3.80
C GLY A 458 -27.17 -20.56 4.58
N ARG A 459 -28.09 -21.33 4.01
CA ARG A 459 -28.62 -22.53 4.60
C ARG A 459 -28.60 -23.67 3.59
N GLU A 460 -28.01 -24.79 4.00
CA GLU A 460 -28.01 -26.02 3.25
C GLU A 460 -29.34 -26.77 3.41
N ALA A 461 -29.62 -27.71 2.51
CA ALA A 461 -30.83 -28.52 2.58
C ALA A 461 -30.87 -29.33 3.88
N GLY A 462 -31.97 -29.20 4.65
CA GLY A 462 -32.13 -29.86 5.94
C GLY A 462 -31.66 -29.06 7.16
N GLU A 463 -30.96 -27.94 6.98
CA GLU A 463 -30.67 -27.04 8.11
C GLU A 463 -31.92 -26.31 8.56
N THR A 464 -32.11 -26.22 9.86
CA THR A 464 -33.29 -25.62 10.52
C THR A 464 -32.97 -24.31 11.23
N VAL A 465 -31.76 -23.77 11.02
CA VAL A 465 -31.27 -22.56 11.68
C VAL A 465 -30.55 -21.69 10.69
N ASP A 466 -30.84 -20.38 10.68
CA ASP A 466 -30.03 -19.39 9.99
C ASP A 466 -28.89 -18.92 10.86
N THR A 467 -27.72 -18.68 10.26
CA THR A 467 -26.56 -18.10 10.92
C THR A 467 -26.22 -16.76 10.29
N LEU A 468 -26.25 -15.71 11.09
CA LEU A 468 -25.87 -14.37 10.69
C LEU A 468 -24.76 -13.81 11.59
N TYR A 469 -23.84 -13.05 11.00
CA TYR A 469 -22.79 -12.34 11.71
C TYR A 469 -22.93 -10.84 11.47
N PHE A 470 -22.78 -10.05 12.53
CA PHE A 470 -22.99 -8.62 12.53
C PHE A 470 -21.70 -7.89 12.86
N TYR A 471 -21.36 -6.88 12.07
CA TYR A 471 -20.19 -6.05 12.30
C TYR A 471 -20.58 -4.58 12.22
N VAL A 472 -20.06 -3.79 13.16
CA VAL A 472 -20.11 -2.32 13.12
C VAL A 472 -18.69 -1.80 13.27
N ASN A 473 -18.26 -0.95 12.35
CA ASN A 473 -16.91 -0.38 12.34
C ASN A 473 -15.80 -1.44 12.46
N GLY A 474 -15.96 -2.57 11.74
CA GLY A 474 -15.06 -3.71 11.77
C GLY A 474 -15.12 -4.53 13.06
N THR A 475 -15.90 -4.11 14.05
CA THR A 475 -16.06 -4.85 15.30
C THR A 475 -17.18 -5.87 15.18
N TYR A 476 -16.87 -7.10 15.51
CA TYR A 476 -17.84 -8.19 15.56
C TYR A 476 -18.74 -8.03 16.80
N LEU A 477 -20.05 -7.99 16.61
CA LEU A 477 -20.99 -7.78 17.71
C LEU A 477 -21.38 -9.10 18.40
N SER A 478 -21.92 -10.03 17.66
CA SER A 478 -22.24 -11.40 18.10
C SER A 478 -22.89 -12.18 16.96
N PRO A 479 -22.84 -13.52 16.97
CA PRO A 479 -23.63 -14.30 16.03
C PRO A 479 -25.10 -14.23 16.40
N LEU A 480 -25.94 -14.46 15.41
CA LEU A 480 -27.33 -14.77 15.61
C LEU A 480 -27.60 -16.15 15.05
N TYR A 481 -28.29 -16.95 15.85
CA TYR A 481 -28.89 -18.22 15.45
C TYR A 481 -30.39 -18.01 15.51
N THR A 482 -31.09 -18.11 14.38
CA THR A 482 -32.55 -18.02 14.41
C THR A 482 -33.16 -19.41 14.47
N SER A 483 -34.15 -19.60 15.32
CA SER A 483 -34.88 -20.87 15.40
C SER A 483 -35.78 -21.10 14.19
N SER A 484 -36.21 -22.33 14.05
CA SER A 484 -36.85 -22.96 12.90
C SER A 484 -38.16 -22.36 12.37
N THR A 485 -38.78 -21.37 13.03
CA THR A 485 -40.11 -20.93 12.66
C THR A 485 -40.17 -19.88 11.52
N HIS A 486 -39.07 -19.17 11.27
CA HIS A 486 -39.04 -18.09 10.27
C HIS A 486 -37.64 -17.96 9.68
N LEU A 487 -37.28 -18.88 8.80
CA LEU A 487 -35.97 -18.92 8.17
C LEU A 487 -35.87 -17.93 7.01
N VAL A 488 -34.69 -17.41 6.73
CA VAL A 488 -34.43 -16.51 5.60
C VAL A 488 -34.74 -17.24 4.29
N ASN A 489 -35.66 -16.72 3.53
CA ASN A 489 -36.06 -17.16 2.19
C ASN A 489 -36.52 -15.97 1.37
N THR A 490 -35.58 -15.05 1.10
CA THR A 490 -35.85 -13.75 0.47
C THR A 490 -36.48 -13.91 -0.90
N THR A 491 -37.58 -13.21 -1.17
CA THR A 491 -38.32 -13.27 -2.44
C THR A 491 -37.82 -12.25 -3.46
N THR A 492 -38.43 -12.29 -4.65
CA THR A 492 -38.10 -11.37 -5.76
C THR A 492 -39.13 -10.24 -5.91
N GLN A 493 -40.05 -10.07 -4.98
CA GLN A 493 -41.19 -9.14 -5.16
C GLN A 493 -40.76 -7.69 -5.27
N TYR A 494 -39.86 -7.24 -4.39
CA TYR A 494 -39.32 -5.88 -4.41
C TYR A 494 -37.83 -5.86 -4.76
N PRO A 495 -37.38 -4.92 -5.61
CA PRO A 495 -35.98 -4.70 -5.89
C PRO A 495 -35.27 -4.14 -4.65
N ILE A 496 -33.97 -3.85 -4.79
CA ILE A 496 -33.21 -3.21 -3.72
C ILE A 496 -33.63 -1.75 -3.58
N TYR A 497 -33.86 -1.33 -2.33
CA TYR A 497 -34.04 0.05 -1.91
C TYR A 497 -32.94 0.44 -0.95
N PHE A 498 -32.41 1.64 -1.13
CA PHE A 498 -31.52 2.28 -0.16
C PHE A 498 -32.23 3.47 0.48
N GLY A 499 -32.19 3.54 1.79
CA GLY A 499 -32.76 4.64 2.57
C GLY A 499 -34.24 4.52 2.90
N SER A 500 -34.92 3.44 2.51
CA SER A 500 -36.28 3.18 2.92
C SER A 500 -36.63 1.70 2.93
N LEU A 501 -37.67 1.33 3.64
CA LEU A 501 -38.35 0.05 3.45
C LEU A 501 -39.36 0.25 2.32
N TYR A 502 -38.95 -0.06 1.08
CA TYR A 502 -39.71 0.18 -0.15
C TYR A 502 -40.08 1.68 -0.31
N ASP A 503 -41.21 2.00 -0.80
CA ASP A 503 -41.66 3.36 -1.12
C ASP A 503 -42.55 3.98 -0.03
N ASN A 504 -42.69 3.35 1.14
CA ASN A 504 -43.76 3.71 2.07
C ASN A 504 -43.38 3.80 3.55
N GLN A 505 -42.19 3.31 3.99
CA GLN A 505 -41.86 3.20 5.41
C GLN A 505 -40.37 3.33 5.72
N ARG A 506 -40.05 3.56 6.98
CA ARG A 506 -38.71 3.46 7.60
C ARG A 506 -37.66 4.32 6.91
N TYR A 507 -38.05 5.52 6.51
CA TYR A 507 -37.16 6.45 5.83
C TYR A 507 -35.94 6.79 6.68
N PHE A 508 -34.76 6.65 6.06
CA PHE A 508 -33.48 6.97 6.66
C PHE A 508 -33.19 8.46 6.45
N LYS A 509 -32.75 9.15 7.52
CA LYS A 509 -32.24 10.50 7.44
C LYS A 509 -30.74 10.51 7.63
N GLY A 510 -29.99 10.82 6.57
CA GLY A 510 -28.55 10.80 6.57
C GLY A 510 -27.94 10.44 5.22
N ALA A 511 -26.65 10.19 5.19
CA ALA A 511 -25.92 9.84 3.99
C ALA A 511 -25.57 8.34 3.94
N ILE A 512 -25.57 7.78 2.72
CA ILE A 512 -25.16 6.40 2.41
C ILE A 512 -24.05 6.45 1.36
N ASP A 513 -23.07 5.52 1.49
CA ASP A 513 -21.89 5.45 0.66
C ASP A 513 -21.37 4.01 0.58
N GLU A 514 -20.67 3.67 -0.49
CA GLU A 514 -19.85 2.45 -0.62
C GLU A 514 -20.62 1.14 -0.36
N VAL A 515 -21.78 0.94 -0.97
CA VAL A 515 -22.60 -0.26 -0.74
C VAL A 515 -22.10 -1.43 -1.59
N ARG A 516 -21.77 -2.56 -0.95
CA ARG A 516 -21.28 -3.78 -1.59
C ARG A 516 -22.15 -4.98 -1.27
N MET A 517 -22.37 -5.85 -2.27
CA MET A 517 -23.08 -7.12 -2.12
C MET A 517 -22.24 -8.26 -2.68
N TYR A 518 -21.99 -9.27 -1.85
CA TYR A 518 -21.29 -10.50 -2.21
C TYR A 518 -22.25 -11.69 -2.19
N ASP A 519 -22.16 -12.59 -3.18
CA ASP A 519 -22.96 -13.83 -3.25
C ASP A 519 -22.38 -14.98 -2.41
N ARG A 520 -21.61 -14.65 -1.39
CA ARG A 520 -21.04 -15.58 -0.42
C ARG A 520 -21.00 -15.01 0.99
N ALA A 521 -20.88 -15.89 1.95
CA ALA A 521 -20.51 -15.50 3.30
C ALA A 521 -19.03 -15.13 3.34
N LEU A 522 -18.71 -13.89 3.69
CA LEU A 522 -17.33 -13.48 3.95
C LEU A 522 -16.84 -14.08 5.27
N SER A 523 -15.57 -14.47 5.30
CA SER A 523 -14.91 -14.86 6.55
C SER A 523 -14.85 -13.68 7.54
N PRO A 524 -14.68 -13.92 8.85
CA PRO A 524 -14.57 -12.84 9.82
C PRO A 524 -13.47 -11.82 9.52
N SER A 525 -12.33 -12.25 8.98
CA SER A 525 -11.24 -11.35 8.60
C SER A 525 -11.57 -10.53 7.36
N GLU A 526 -12.31 -11.08 6.39
CA GLU A 526 -12.78 -10.35 5.21
C GLU A 526 -13.85 -9.33 5.56
N ALA A 527 -14.84 -9.71 6.40
CA ALA A 527 -15.88 -8.79 6.86
C ALA A 527 -15.30 -7.60 7.64
N LYS A 528 -14.32 -7.86 8.51
CA LYS A 528 -13.52 -6.79 9.14
C LYS A 528 -12.75 -5.98 8.10
N GLY A 529 -12.16 -6.64 7.11
CA GLY A 529 -11.36 -6.03 6.05
C GLY A 529 -12.13 -5.02 5.21
N LEU A 530 -13.45 -5.16 5.06
CA LEU A 530 -14.29 -4.18 4.34
C LEU A 530 -14.29 -2.80 5.02
N TYR A 531 -14.34 -2.75 6.34
CA TYR A 531 -14.21 -1.50 7.09
C TYR A 531 -12.85 -0.84 6.89
N TYR A 532 -11.79 -1.66 6.75
CA TYR A 532 -10.41 -1.16 6.60
C TYR A 532 -9.95 -1.09 5.14
N LYS A 533 -10.81 -1.44 4.15
CA LYS A 533 -10.41 -1.55 2.74
C LYS A 533 -9.77 -0.26 2.22
N ASP A 534 -10.30 0.88 2.62
CA ASP A 534 -9.91 2.19 2.09
C ASP A 534 -9.20 3.08 3.12
N TRP A 535 -8.56 2.48 4.11
CA TRP A 535 -7.75 3.20 5.10
C TRP A 535 -6.36 3.59 4.55
N SER A 536 -6.25 3.65 3.24
CA SER A 536 -5.04 3.99 2.51
C SER A 536 -4.84 5.50 2.31
N ASN A 537 -5.73 6.33 2.81
CA ASN A 537 -5.60 7.80 2.67
C ASN A 537 -5.29 8.49 3.97
#